data_09e774aa72f089b6b1f890a77c075c8e
#
_entry.id   09e774aa72f089b6b1f890a77c075c8e
#
_cell.length_a   1.000
_cell.length_b   1.000
_cell.length_c   1.000
_cell.angle_alpha   90.00
_cell.angle_beta   90.00
_cell.angle_gamma   90.00
#
_symmetry.space_group_name_H-M   'P 1'
#
loop_
_entity.id
_entity.type
_entity.pdbx_description
1 polymer ?
#
loop_
_entity_poly.entity_id
_entity_poly.type
_entity_poly.pdbx_seq_one_letter_code
_entity_poly.pdbx_strand_id
1 'polypeptide(L)'
;MSTYLVFGATGNVGRRVAERLAWSGAAVRATSRTPEAAKLPRGVEVITPDLDAPGALDDVDAAFLMWPFHSAERARPLVDALRRRVRRVVFMTGGGTLPAVAPEEQPNPVARWHATVERLIERSGMGWTVLSPSTFMANTLWWSAQIRAGDVVRGAFGSLAVTPIHEDDIAAVAVHALTGPGHEGRRHTLTGPEVLTQAEQVRLIGEAIGRPLRWQELTPEQERARLLADPGFPDGFVGELLDGCTKMAAAPPPEVTSTVPDITGTPATPLSVWAAEHAADFGGDRR
;
A
#
# COMPACT_ATOMS: atom_id res chain seq x y z
N MET A 1 -1.87 14.40 25.10
CA MET A 1 -1.82 13.11 24.39
C MET A 1 -2.02 13.41 22.93
N SER A 2 -1.11 12.97 22.04
CA SER A 2 -1.28 13.29 20.62
C SER A 2 -2.39 12.46 19.99
N THR A 3 -3.17 13.10 19.11
CA THR A 3 -4.26 12.47 18.35
C THR A 3 -3.86 12.33 16.89
N TYR A 4 -4.00 11.13 16.35
CA TYR A 4 -3.66 10.81 14.97
C TYR A 4 -4.90 10.43 14.17
N LEU A 5 -5.02 10.99 12.98
CA LEU A 5 -6.07 10.63 12.03
C LEU A 5 -5.52 9.65 10.99
N VAL A 6 -6.21 8.53 10.79
CA VAL A 6 -5.80 7.48 9.84
C VAL A 6 -6.86 7.31 8.77
N PHE A 7 -6.54 7.69 7.54
CA PHE A 7 -7.36 7.39 6.37
C PHE A 7 -7.08 5.98 5.85
N GLY A 8 -8.12 5.31 5.37
CA GLY A 8 -7.98 3.94 4.86
C GLY A 8 -7.72 2.90 5.95
N ALA A 9 -8.14 3.15 7.18
CA ALA A 9 -7.88 2.31 8.35
C ALA A 9 -8.49 0.91 8.29
N THR A 10 -9.32 0.59 7.31
CA THR A 10 -9.84 -0.77 7.06
C THR A 10 -9.03 -1.54 6.01
N GLY A 11 -8.08 -0.88 5.34
CA GLY A 11 -7.19 -1.48 4.35
C GLY A 11 -5.93 -2.10 4.97
N ASN A 12 -5.11 -2.74 4.12
CA ASN A 12 -3.94 -3.52 4.55
C ASN A 12 -2.89 -2.71 5.34
N VAL A 13 -2.56 -1.50 4.91
CA VAL A 13 -1.58 -0.64 5.59
C VAL A 13 -2.24 0.21 6.67
N GLY A 14 -3.35 0.89 6.34
CA GLY A 14 -3.99 1.82 7.28
C GLY A 14 -4.44 1.17 8.58
N ARG A 15 -4.90 -0.09 8.53
CA ARG A 15 -5.22 -0.88 9.73
C ARG A 15 -4.01 -1.03 10.63
N ARG A 16 -2.87 -1.45 10.08
CA ARG A 16 -1.62 -1.65 10.82
C ARG A 16 -1.09 -0.33 11.42
N VAL A 17 -1.24 0.78 10.69
CA VAL A 17 -0.91 2.11 11.22
C VAL A 17 -1.80 2.44 12.42
N ALA A 18 -3.11 2.25 12.33
CA ALA A 18 -4.04 2.52 13.42
C ALA A 18 -3.77 1.62 14.63
N GLU A 19 -3.50 0.33 14.41
CA GLU A 19 -3.14 -0.64 15.45
C GLU A 19 -1.86 -0.25 16.18
N ARG A 20 -0.79 0.04 15.44
CA ARG A 20 0.51 0.44 16.03
C ARG A 20 0.41 1.72 16.83
N LEU A 21 -0.31 2.73 16.34
CA LEU A 21 -0.56 3.98 17.08
C LEU A 21 -1.36 3.72 18.36
N ALA A 22 -2.44 2.93 18.29
CA ALA A 22 -3.24 2.60 19.45
C ALA A 22 -2.44 1.81 20.52
N TRP A 23 -1.62 0.86 20.10
CA TRP A 23 -0.74 0.09 21.01
C TRP A 23 0.35 0.95 21.66
N SER A 24 0.79 2.02 21.00
CA SER A 24 1.71 2.99 21.62
C SER A 24 1.03 3.91 22.65
N GLY A 25 -0.27 3.77 22.84
CA GLY A 25 -1.06 4.58 23.78
C GLY A 25 -1.52 5.93 23.19
N ALA A 26 -1.37 6.16 21.89
CA ALA A 26 -1.86 7.37 21.25
C ALA A 26 -3.38 7.36 21.07
N ALA A 27 -4.00 8.53 21.02
CA ALA A 27 -5.38 8.67 20.58
C ALA A 27 -5.45 8.51 19.06
N VAL A 28 -6.33 7.62 18.58
CA VAL A 28 -6.45 7.33 17.15
C VAL A 28 -7.89 7.55 16.70
N ARG A 29 -8.02 8.37 15.67
CA ARG A 29 -9.24 8.57 14.92
C ARG A 29 -9.09 7.95 13.54
N ALA A 30 -9.96 7.02 13.18
CA ALA A 30 -9.85 6.23 11.95
C ALA A 30 -11.05 6.50 11.03
N THR A 31 -10.79 6.76 9.74
CA THR A 31 -11.89 6.94 8.80
C THR A 31 -12.31 5.61 8.18
N SER A 32 -13.61 5.36 8.12
CA SER A 32 -14.21 4.24 7.41
C SER A 32 -15.51 4.68 6.72
N ARG A 33 -15.77 4.14 5.53
CA ARG A 33 -17.05 4.32 4.82
C ARG A 33 -18.18 3.52 5.49
N THR A 34 -17.83 2.50 6.26
CA THR A 34 -18.72 1.62 7.00
C THR A 34 -18.19 1.48 8.44
N PRO A 35 -18.36 2.52 9.30
CA PRO A 35 -17.78 2.52 10.66
C PRO A 35 -18.19 1.31 11.49
N GLU A 36 -19.45 0.89 11.39
CA GLU A 36 -20.02 -0.24 12.11
C GLU A 36 -19.42 -1.60 11.74
N ALA A 37 -18.86 -1.71 10.54
CA ALA A 37 -18.17 -2.92 10.06
C ALA A 37 -16.65 -2.87 10.25
N ALA A 38 -16.11 -1.74 10.72
CA ALA A 38 -14.68 -1.56 10.90
C ALA A 38 -14.15 -2.39 12.07
N LYS A 39 -13.39 -3.44 11.78
CA LYS A 39 -12.75 -4.29 12.79
C LYS A 39 -11.41 -3.68 13.20
N LEU A 40 -11.44 -2.66 14.05
CA LEU A 40 -10.26 -1.98 14.58
C LEU A 40 -10.10 -2.26 16.10
N PRO A 41 -8.92 -2.04 16.69
CA PRO A 41 -8.68 -2.24 18.11
C PRO A 41 -9.62 -1.40 18.98
N ARG A 42 -9.88 -1.88 20.21
CA ARG A 42 -10.62 -1.10 21.21
C ARG A 42 -9.87 0.21 21.49
N GLY A 43 -10.61 1.31 21.57
CA GLY A 43 -10.05 2.65 21.83
C GLY A 43 -9.74 3.46 20.56
N VAL A 44 -9.84 2.86 19.38
CA VAL A 44 -9.81 3.61 18.10
C VAL A 44 -11.22 4.19 17.87
N GLU A 45 -11.30 5.52 17.78
CA GLU A 45 -12.52 6.21 17.38
C GLU A 45 -12.73 6.06 15.87
N VAL A 46 -13.83 5.45 15.46
CA VAL A 46 -14.13 5.27 14.02
C VAL A 46 -15.13 6.32 13.58
N ILE A 47 -14.74 7.10 12.58
CA ILE A 47 -15.55 8.18 12.01
C ILE A 47 -15.80 7.97 10.52
N THR A 48 -16.88 8.55 10.00
CA THR A 48 -17.06 8.66 8.54
C THR A 48 -16.06 9.68 7.96
N PRO A 49 -15.60 9.51 6.71
CA PRO A 49 -14.71 10.46 6.07
C PRO A 49 -15.47 11.70 5.56
N ASP A 50 -16.41 12.20 6.36
CA ASP A 50 -17.12 13.44 6.07
C ASP A 50 -16.21 14.60 6.49
N LEU A 51 -15.56 15.18 5.52
CA LEU A 51 -14.59 16.28 5.69
C LEU A 51 -15.27 17.62 5.98
N ASP A 52 -16.57 17.70 5.71
CA ASP A 52 -17.36 18.89 5.93
C ASP A 52 -18.03 18.86 7.31
N ALA A 53 -17.99 17.70 8.00
CA ALA A 53 -18.53 17.57 9.36
C ALA A 53 -17.70 18.40 10.37
N PRO A 54 -18.32 19.32 11.10
CA PRO A 54 -17.64 20.03 12.17
C PRO A 54 -17.07 19.05 13.21
N GLY A 55 -15.83 19.26 13.62
CA GLY A 55 -15.21 18.51 14.71
C GLY A 55 -14.48 17.24 14.32
N ALA A 56 -14.69 16.66 13.14
CA ALA A 56 -14.00 15.42 12.71
C ALA A 56 -12.47 15.55 12.70
N LEU A 57 -11.95 16.75 12.47
CA LEU A 57 -10.52 17.07 12.44
C LEU A 57 -10.04 17.89 13.65
N ASP A 58 -10.89 18.15 14.63
CA ASP A 58 -10.49 18.93 15.80
C ASP A 58 -9.50 18.14 16.66
N ASP A 59 -8.49 18.84 17.18
CA ASP A 59 -7.43 18.29 18.04
C ASP A 59 -6.57 17.17 17.39
N VAL A 60 -6.55 17.07 16.05
CA VAL A 60 -5.68 16.14 15.33
C VAL A 60 -4.30 16.76 15.13
N ASP A 61 -3.26 16.10 15.66
CA ASP A 61 -1.87 16.56 15.51
C ASP A 61 -1.27 16.20 14.17
N ALA A 62 -1.49 14.97 13.71
CA ALA A 62 -0.97 14.48 12.44
C ALA A 62 -1.93 13.49 11.77
N ALA A 63 -1.84 13.37 10.45
CA ALA A 63 -2.67 12.47 9.67
C ALA A 63 -1.83 11.53 8.80
N PHE A 64 -2.22 10.24 8.78
CA PHE A 64 -1.82 9.30 7.74
C PHE A 64 -2.86 9.32 6.64
N LEU A 65 -2.46 9.63 5.44
CA LEU A 65 -3.33 9.71 4.29
C LEU A 65 -2.96 8.64 3.25
N MET A 66 -3.83 7.67 3.08
CA MET A 66 -3.91 6.83 1.89
C MET A 66 -5.08 7.34 1.05
N TRP A 67 -4.84 7.63 -0.24
CA TRP A 67 -5.86 8.22 -1.09
C TRP A 67 -7.00 7.21 -1.38
N PRO A 68 -8.22 7.46 -0.90
CA PRO A 68 -9.29 6.46 -0.95
C PRO A 68 -10.22 6.61 -2.16
N PHE A 69 -9.92 7.56 -3.08
CA PHE A 69 -10.79 7.89 -4.20
C PHE A 69 -10.18 7.50 -5.54
N HIS A 70 -11.04 7.24 -6.53
CA HIS A 70 -10.66 6.93 -7.91
C HIS A 70 -10.61 8.19 -8.81
N SER A 71 -10.41 9.37 -8.23
CA SER A 71 -10.20 10.63 -8.92
C SER A 71 -9.48 11.62 -8.01
N ALA A 72 -8.95 12.71 -8.55
CA ALA A 72 -8.33 13.78 -7.77
C ALA A 72 -9.31 14.93 -7.41
N GLU A 73 -10.59 14.84 -7.73
CA GLU A 73 -11.56 15.92 -7.54
C GLU A 73 -11.67 16.38 -6.07
N ARG A 74 -11.59 15.42 -5.14
CA ARG A 74 -11.64 15.71 -3.71
C ARG A 74 -10.29 16.07 -3.09
N ALA A 75 -9.21 16.10 -3.89
CA ALA A 75 -7.87 16.33 -3.36
C ALA A 75 -7.73 17.72 -2.72
N ARG A 76 -8.13 18.77 -3.43
CA ARG A 76 -8.04 20.14 -2.91
C ARG A 76 -8.90 20.35 -1.66
N PRO A 77 -10.21 20.04 -1.64
CA PRO A 77 -11.03 20.16 -0.42
C PRO A 77 -10.44 19.42 0.77
N LEU A 78 -9.97 18.19 0.57
CA LEU A 78 -9.36 17.39 1.65
C LEU A 78 -8.09 18.05 2.19
N VAL A 79 -7.16 18.41 1.30
CA VAL A 79 -5.89 19.05 1.73
C VAL A 79 -6.17 20.40 2.39
N ASP A 80 -7.13 21.19 1.89
CA ASP A 80 -7.53 22.46 2.49
C ASP A 80 -8.18 22.27 3.89
N ALA A 81 -8.92 21.18 4.11
CA ALA A 81 -9.44 20.84 5.42
C ALA A 81 -8.32 20.44 6.39
N LEU A 82 -7.41 19.57 5.96
CA LEU A 82 -6.27 19.12 6.77
C LEU A 82 -5.37 20.29 7.18
N ARG A 83 -4.94 21.16 6.25
CA ARG A 83 -4.00 22.25 6.54
C ARG A 83 -4.49 23.27 7.57
N ARG A 84 -5.80 23.33 7.81
CA ARG A 84 -6.39 24.21 8.83
C ARG A 84 -6.28 23.66 10.26
N ARG A 85 -6.09 22.34 10.39
CA ARG A 85 -6.23 21.62 11.67
C ARG A 85 -5.04 20.73 12.00
N VAL A 86 -4.36 20.21 10.99
CA VAL A 86 -3.30 19.22 11.13
C VAL A 86 -1.94 19.84 10.84
N ARG A 87 -0.98 19.59 11.72
CA ARG A 87 0.38 20.13 11.57
C ARG A 87 1.24 19.31 10.62
N ARG A 88 1.01 17.99 10.55
CA ARG A 88 1.82 17.05 9.76
C ARG A 88 0.95 16.05 9.04
N VAL A 89 1.32 15.73 7.80
CA VAL A 89 0.69 14.67 7.02
C VAL A 89 1.75 13.69 6.51
N VAL A 90 1.49 12.39 6.70
CA VAL A 90 2.24 11.31 6.06
C VAL A 90 1.36 10.74 4.97
N PHE A 91 1.74 10.94 3.73
CA PHE A 91 0.98 10.50 2.56
C PHE A 91 1.62 9.25 1.96
N MET A 92 0.85 8.18 1.83
CA MET A 92 1.27 7.00 1.10
C MET A 92 0.84 7.12 -0.36
N THR A 93 1.81 7.24 -1.26
CA THR A 93 1.59 7.28 -2.70
C THR A 93 1.49 5.87 -3.30
N GLY A 94 1.11 5.77 -4.56
CA GLY A 94 0.96 4.48 -5.24
C GLY A 94 0.90 4.63 -6.76
N GLY A 95 0.61 3.51 -7.45
CA GLY A 95 0.43 3.50 -8.91
C GLY A 95 1.69 3.80 -9.71
N GLY A 96 2.90 3.68 -9.12
CA GLY A 96 4.14 4.04 -9.81
C GLY A 96 4.28 5.53 -10.07
N THR A 97 3.82 6.38 -9.14
CA THR A 97 3.92 7.83 -9.23
C THR A 97 5.38 8.28 -9.38
N LEU A 98 5.65 9.08 -10.40
CA LEU A 98 6.97 9.64 -10.71
C LEU A 98 7.10 11.05 -10.11
N PRO A 99 7.97 11.26 -9.10
CA PRO A 99 8.01 12.53 -8.34
C PRO A 99 8.34 13.77 -9.16
N ALA A 100 9.22 13.63 -10.16
CA ALA A 100 9.70 14.74 -10.99
C ALA A 100 8.77 15.07 -12.17
N VAL A 101 7.70 14.29 -12.36
CA VAL A 101 6.80 14.38 -13.51
C VAL A 101 5.51 15.11 -13.12
N ALA A 102 5.01 15.96 -14.01
CA ALA A 102 3.75 16.67 -13.78
C ALA A 102 2.57 15.70 -13.65
N PRO A 103 1.52 16.01 -12.85
CA PRO A 103 0.40 15.10 -12.69
C PRO A 103 -0.25 14.66 -14.02
N GLU A 104 -0.37 15.56 -14.96
CA GLU A 104 -0.94 15.32 -16.30
C GLU A 104 -0.08 14.40 -17.16
N GLU A 105 1.22 14.32 -16.91
CA GLU A 105 2.21 13.52 -17.64
C GLU A 105 2.51 12.18 -16.97
N GLN A 106 1.87 11.88 -15.85
CA GLN A 106 2.05 10.62 -15.13
C GLN A 106 1.63 9.40 -15.98
N PRO A 107 2.28 8.23 -15.80
CA PRO A 107 2.16 7.09 -16.71
C PRO A 107 0.78 6.43 -16.75
N ASN A 108 -0.05 6.67 -15.74
CA ASN A 108 -1.39 6.09 -15.63
C ASN A 108 -2.31 6.97 -14.76
N PRO A 109 -3.64 6.76 -14.78
CA PRO A 109 -4.59 7.56 -13.99
C PRO A 109 -4.34 7.52 -12.49
N VAL A 110 -3.96 6.38 -11.93
CA VAL A 110 -3.70 6.24 -10.48
C VAL A 110 -2.51 7.11 -10.08
N ALA A 111 -1.40 7.01 -10.82
CA ALA A 111 -0.23 7.86 -10.60
C ALA A 111 -0.58 9.35 -10.73
N ARG A 112 -1.46 9.71 -11.68
CA ARG A 112 -1.95 11.08 -11.88
C ARG A 112 -2.69 11.61 -10.66
N TRP A 113 -3.59 10.83 -10.08
CA TRP A 113 -4.32 11.24 -8.87
C TRP A 113 -3.36 11.41 -7.69
N HIS A 114 -2.47 10.45 -7.47
CA HIS A 114 -1.50 10.51 -6.41
C HIS A 114 -0.55 11.70 -6.55
N ALA A 115 -0.01 11.96 -7.74
CA ALA A 115 0.84 13.14 -8.00
C ALA A 115 0.10 14.46 -7.76
N THR A 116 -1.21 14.52 -8.08
CA THR A 116 -2.04 15.69 -7.79
C THR A 116 -2.15 15.94 -6.29
N VAL A 117 -2.43 14.89 -5.51
CA VAL A 117 -2.53 14.96 -4.04
C VAL A 117 -1.18 15.36 -3.44
N GLU A 118 -0.09 14.74 -3.88
CA GLU A 118 1.27 15.07 -3.44
C GLU A 118 1.59 16.55 -3.61
N ARG A 119 1.36 17.10 -4.80
CA ARG A 119 1.60 18.52 -5.06
C ARG A 119 0.78 19.46 -4.20
N LEU A 120 -0.46 19.11 -3.92
CA LEU A 120 -1.30 19.90 -3.02
C LEU A 120 -0.76 19.86 -1.59
N ILE A 121 -0.33 18.69 -1.12
CA ILE A 121 0.27 18.50 0.20
C ILE A 121 1.58 19.29 0.31
N GLU A 122 2.50 19.15 -0.64
CA GLU A 122 3.77 19.86 -0.67
C GLU A 122 3.63 21.40 -0.61
N ARG A 123 2.56 21.90 -1.23
CA ARG A 123 2.25 23.35 -1.26
C ARG A 123 1.33 23.83 -0.14
N SER A 124 0.91 22.95 0.74
CA SER A 124 -0.10 23.26 1.78
C SER A 124 0.43 24.11 2.95
N GLY A 125 1.75 24.08 3.17
CA GLY A 125 2.40 24.65 4.35
C GLY A 125 2.42 23.72 5.57
N MET A 126 1.79 22.51 5.51
CA MET A 126 1.96 21.48 6.53
C MET A 126 3.35 20.84 6.46
N GLY A 127 3.84 20.32 7.59
CA GLY A 127 4.92 19.34 7.55
C GLY A 127 4.44 18.10 6.79
N TRP A 128 5.16 17.66 5.76
CA TRP A 128 4.75 16.55 4.94
C TRP A 128 5.83 15.48 4.81
N THR A 129 5.40 14.23 4.69
CA THR A 129 6.25 13.10 4.33
C THR A 129 5.51 12.27 3.29
N VAL A 130 6.19 11.86 2.22
CA VAL A 130 5.65 10.95 1.22
C VAL A 130 6.31 9.59 1.35
N LEU A 131 5.51 8.55 1.48
CA LEU A 131 5.94 7.15 1.44
C LEU A 131 5.63 6.58 0.07
N SER A 132 6.64 6.11 -0.64
CA SER A 132 6.54 5.49 -1.96
C SER A 132 6.88 4.00 -1.86
N PRO A 133 5.93 3.14 -1.45
CA PRO A 133 6.18 1.72 -1.36
C PRO A 133 6.27 1.09 -2.76
N SER A 134 7.10 0.07 -2.86
CA SER A 134 7.13 -0.83 -4.01
C SER A 134 5.89 -1.75 -4.04
N THR A 135 5.94 -2.83 -4.80
CA THR A 135 4.86 -3.82 -4.89
C THR A 135 4.57 -4.44 -3.52
N PHE A 136 3.30 -4.47 -3.11
CA PHE A 136 2.91 -5.07 -1.83
C PHE A 136 2.98 -6.60 -1.88
N MET A 137 3.42 -7.23 -0.80
CA MET A 137 3.37 -8.69 -0.66
C MET A 137 1.93 -9.21 -0.74
N ALA A 138 0.95 -8.47 -0.24
CA ALA A 138 -0.48 -8.80 -0.34
C ALA A 138 -1.00 -8.94 -1.78
N ASN A 139 -0.31 -8.40 -2.79
CA ASN A 139 -0.70 -8.61 -4.18
C ASN A 139 -0.58 -10.09 -4.60
N THR A 140 0.25 -10.87 -3.92
CA THR A 140 0.35 -12.32 -4.16
C THR A 140 -0.93 -13.08 -3.81
N LEU A 141 -1.82 -12.50 -3.00
CA LEU A 141 -3.14 -13.07 -2.72
C LEU A 141 -4.03 -13.18 -3.98
N TRP A 142 -3.72 -12.46 -5.05
CA TRP A 142 -4.38 -12.65 -6.35
C TRP A 142 -4.19 -14.06 -6.92
N TRP A 143 -3.16 -14.77 -6.48
CA TRP A 143 -2.91 -16.17 -6.87
C TRP A 143 -3.60 -17.17 -5.95
N SER A 144 -4.19 -16.74 -4.82
CA SER A 144 -4.71 -17.64 -3.78
C SER A 144 -5.77 -18.62 -4.30
N ALA A 145 -6.65 -18.17 -5.20
CA ALA A 145 -7.67 -19.05 -5.81
C ALA A 145 -7.02 -20.15 -6.64
N GLN A 146 -6.01 -19.84 -7.46
CA GLN A 146 -5.29 -20.82 -8.25
C GLN A 146 -4.52 -21.80 -7.36
N ILE A 147 -3.84 -21.30 -6.31
CA ILE A 147 -3.06 -22.12 -5.38
C ILE A 147 -3.97 -23.08 -4.59
N ARG A 148 -5.14 -22.64 -4.18
CA ARG A 148 -6.13 -23.53 -3.54
C ARG A 148 -6.66 -24.59 -4.49
N ALA A 149 -6.74 -24.29 -5.79
CA ALA A 149 -7.24 -25.22 -6.82
C ALA A 149 -6.18 -26.22 -7.30
N GLY A 150 -4.88 -25.96 -7.10
CA GLY A 150 -3.80 -26.86 -7.55
C GLY A 150 -2.41 -26.28 -7.35
N ASP A 151 -1.40 -26.94 -7.94
CA ASP A 151 0.02 -26.60 -7.74
C ASP A 151 0.61 -25.75 -8.87
N VAL A 152 -0.23 -25.28 -9.78
CA VAL A 152 0.19 -24.48 -10.95
C VAL A 152 -0.46 -23.11 -10.88
N VAL A 153 0.38 -22.07 -10.76
CA VAL A 153 -0.04 -20.67 -10.88
C VAL A 153 0.25 -20.20 -12.31
N ARG A 154 -0.78 -19.72 -12.98
CA ARG A 154 -0.72 -19.22 -14.36
C ARG A 154 -0.77 -17.72 -14.38
N GLY A 155 0.14 -17.10 -15.13
CA GLY A 155 0.19 -15.65 -15.31
C GLY A 155 1.19 -15.27 -16.39
N ALA A 156 1.15 -14.02 -16.82
CA ALA A 156 2.17 -13.44 -17.67
C ALA A 156 3.27 -12.76 -16.83
N PHE A 157 4.42 -12.53 -17.47
CA PHE A 157 5.55 -11.84 -16.86
C PHE A 157 6.17 -12.57 -15.66
N GLY A 158 6.32 -13.88 -15.72
CA GLY A 158 6.92 -14.69 -14.65
C GLY A 158 8.32 -14.24 -14.26
N SER A 159 9.08 -13.68 -15.19
CA SER A 159 10.43 -13.11 -14.97
C SER A 159 10.43 -11.66 -14.49
N LEU A 160 9.27 -11.01 -14.37
CA LEU A 160 9.18 -9.64 -13.84
C LEU A 160 9.68 -9.59 -12.40
N ALA A 161 10.80 -8.90 -12.22
CA ALA A 161 11.44 -8.71 -10.92
C ALA A 161 10.88 -7.47 -10.21
N VAL A 162 10.52 -7.62 -8.95
CA VAL A 162 10.03 -6.57 -8.05
C VAL A 162 10.69 -6.69 -6.68
N THR A 163 10.54 -5.67 -5.83
CA THR A 163 11.00 -5.68 -4.43
C THR A 163 9.79 -5.71 -3.49
N PRO A 164 9.09 -6.86 -3.34
CA PRO A 164 7.84 -6.92 -2.59
C PRO A 164 8.06 -6.51 -1.14
N ILE A 165 7.19 -5.59 -0.64
CA ILE A 165 7.28 -5.06 0.71
C ILE A 165 6.09 -5.51 1.56
N HIS A 166 6.37 -5.86 2.82
CA HIS A 166 5.37 -6.18 3.82
C HIS A 166 4.60 -4.93 4.26
N GLU A 167 3.28 -5.01 4.36
CA GLU A 167 2.41 -3.90 4.74
C GLU A 167 2.70 -3.40 6.16
N ASP A 168 3.21 -4.28 7.02
CA ASP A 168 3.58 -3.92 8.38
C ASP A 168 4.86 -3.09 8.45
N ASP A 169 5.81 -3.32 7.53
CA ASP A 169 7.01 -2.49 7.38
C ASP A 169 6.65 -1.07 6.92
N ILE A 170 5.70 -0.95 5.97
CA ILE A 170 5.18 0.35 5.54
C ILE A 170 4.53 1.07 6.73
N ALA A 171 3.71 0.35 7.50
CA ALA A 171 3.03 0.91 8.66
C ALA A 171 4.01 1.33 9.76
N ALA A 172 5.08 0.56 9.99
CA ALA A 172 6.14 0.92 10.93
C ALA A 172 6.80 2.25 10.53
N VAL A 173 7.23 2.39 9.28
CA VAL A 173 7.79 3.64 8.76
C VAL A 173 6.79 4.79 8.85
N ALA A 174 5.51 4.55 8.53
CA ALA A 174 4.47 5.57 8.63
C ALA A 174 4.31 6.08 10.07
N VAL A 175 4.32 5.19 11.06
CA VAL A 175 4.24 5.54 12.48
C VAL A 175 5.45 6.34 12.92
N HIS A 176 6.67 5.94 12.54
CA HIS A 176 7.87 6.73 12.81
C HIS A 176 7.79 8.14 12.22
N ALA A 177 7.32 8.26 10.97
CA ALA A 177 7.16 9.56 10.32
C ALA A 177 6.04 10.43 10.95
N LEU A 178 4.99 9.82 11.49
CA LEU A 178 3.91 10.53 12.20
C LEU A 178 4.36 11.03 13.57
N THR A 179 5.14 10.25 14.30
CA THR A 179 5.43 10.48 15.72
C THR A 179 6.80 11.08 15.96
N GLY A 180 7.78 10.79 15.10
CA GLY A 180 9.17 11.22 15.23
C GLY A 180 9.51 12.48 14.44
N PRO A 181 10.68 13.09 14.73
CA PRO A 181 11.23 14.19 13.96
C PRO A 181 12.03 13.70 12.73
N GLY A 182 12.38 14.65 11.83
CA GLY A 182 13.36 14.42 10.76
C GLY A 182 12.79 13.85 9.45
N HIS A 183 11.46 13.68 9.36
CA HIS A 183 10.79 13.15 8.17
C HIS A 183 10.10 14.23 7.32
N GLU A 184 9.99 15.45 7.84
CA GLU A 184 9.32 16.56 7.15
C GLU A 184 10.07 16.97 5.89
N GLY A 185 9.32 17.20 4.81
CA GLY A 185 9.87 17.54 3.50
C GLY A 185 10.58 16.36 2.81
N ARG A 186 10.37 15.14 3.27
CA ARG A 186 11.05 13.96 2.74
C ARG A 186 10.12 13.03 1.98
N ARG A 187 10.71 12.38 0.99
CA ARG A 187 10.13 11.26 0.26
C ARG A 187 10.94 10.00 0.56
N HIS A 188 10.28 8.97 1.02
CA HIS A 188 10.88 7.68 1.36
C HIS A 188 10.43 6.62 0.38
N THR A 189 11.34 6.10 -0.43
CA THR A 189 11.10 4.89 -1.23
C THR A 189 11.25 3.68 -0.32
N LEU A 190 10.21 2.84 -0.27
CA LEU A 190 10.15 1.69 0.61
C LEU A 190 10.14 0.41 -0.22
N THR A 191 11.05 -0.50 0.08
CA THR A 191 11.15 -1.81 -0.56
C THR A 191 11.22 -2.92 0.47
N GLY A 192 10.84 -4.13 0.09
CA GLY A 192 11.24 -5.32 0.82
C GLY A 192 12.75 -5.56 0.68
N PRO A 193 13.27 -6.60 1.36
CA PRO A 193 14.71 -6.85 1.44
C PRO A 193 15.28 -7.58 0.23
N GLU A 194 14.42 -8.02 -0.71
CA GLU A 194 14.81 -8.92 -1.80
C GLU A 194 14.23 -8.46 -3.14
N VAL A 195 15.00 -8.69 -4.21
CA VAL A 195 14.48 -8.61 -5.58
C VAL A 195 13.99 -10.00 -5.97
N LEU A 196 12.70 -10.14 -6.25
CA LEU A 196 12.06 -11.42 -6.55
C LEU A 196 11.24 -11.33 -7.83
N THR A 197 11.41 -12.31 -8.71
CA THR A 197 10.52 -12.52 -9.85
C THR A 197 9.17 -13.06 -9.39
N GLN A 198 8.11 -12.94 -10.22
CA GLN A 198 6.82 -13.53 -9.89
C GLN A 198 6.91 -15.05 -9.70
N ALA A 199 7.69 -15.74 -10.53
CA ALA A 199 7.91 -17.17 -10.41
C ALA A 199 8.60 -17.54 -9.07
N GLU A 200 9.58 -16.76 -8.61
CA GLU A 200 10.23 -16.96 -7.31
C GLU A 200 9.29 -16.70 -6.14
N GLN A 201 8.43 -15.68 -6.24
CA GLN A 201 7.41 -15.43 -5.22
C GLN A 201 6.45 -16.62 -5.08
N VAL A 202 5.99 -17.20 -6.21
CA VAL A 202 5.15 -18.41 -6.20
C VAL A 202 5.88 -19.59 -5.55
N ARG A 203 7.17 -19.79 -5.85
CA ARG A 203 7.99 -20.84 -5.22
C ARG A 203 8.09 -20.66 -3.71
N LEU A 204 8.36 -19.44 -3.24
CA LEU A 204 8.45 -19.13 -1.80
C LEU A 204 7.12 -19.35 -1.07
N ILE A 205 6.00 -19.00 -1.69
CA ILE A 205 4.67 -19.31 -1.15
C ILE A 205 4.49 -20.82 -1.04
N GLY A 206 4.90 -21.57 -2.07
CA GLY A 206 4.85 -23.03 -2.06
C GLY A 206 5.65 -23.64 -0.90
N GLU A 207 6.85 -23.12 -0.64
CA GLU A 207 7.67 -23.54 0.49
C GLU A 207 6.99 -23.25 1.84
N ALA A 208 6.36 -22.09 1.99
CA ALA A 208 5.65 -21.70 3.20
C ALA A 208 4.46 -22.61 3.52
N ILE A 209 3.74 -23.07 2.50
CA ILE A 209 2.58 -23.98 2.67
C ILE A 209 2.94 -25.47 2.55
N GLY A 210 4.23 -25.80 2.35
CA GLY A 210 4.68 -27.19 2.22
C GLY A 210 4.25 -27.89 0.93
N ARG A 211 3.99 -27.15 -0.15
CA ARG A 211 3.55 -27.65 -1.47
C ARG A 211 4.44 -27.10 -2.59
N PRO A 212 4.95 -27.94 -3.51
CA PRO A 212 5.82 -27.49 -4.60
C PRO A 212 5.00 -26.77 -5.69
N LEU A 213 4.78 -25.46 -5.55
CA LEU A 213 4.10 -24.64 -6.54
C LEU A 213 4.99 -24.38 -7.76
N ARG A 214 4.37 -24.28 -8.94
CA ARG A 214 5.04 -23.99 -10.19
C ARG A 214 4.36 -22.84 -10.93
N TRP A 215 5.16 -21.97 -11.51
CA TRP A 215 4.70 -20.95 -12.43
C TRP A 215 4.52 -21.55 -13.83
N GLN A 216 3.40 -21.23 -14.49
CA GLN A 216 3.17 -21.49 -15.90
C GLN A 216 2.96 -20.17 -16.61
N GLU A 217 3.92 -19.86 -17.52
CA GLU A 217 3.89 -18.62 -18.30
C GLU A 217 2.69 -18.61 -19.25
N LEU A 218 1.99 -17.49 -19.29
CA LEU A 218 0.97 -17.14 -20.26
C LEU A 218 1.46 -16.01 -21.17
N THR A 219 0.90 -15.90 -22.36
CA THR A 219 1.08 -14.66 -23.12
C THR A 219 0.29 -13.51 -22.48
N PRO A 220 0.66 -12.24 -22.71
CA PRO A 220 -0.11 -11.10 -22.19
C PRO A 220 -1.59 -11.12 -22.59
N GLU A 221 -1.91 -11.63 -23.80
CA GLU A 221 -3.28 -11.76 -24.29
C GLU A 221 -4.06 -12.83 -23.52
N GLN A 222 -3.41 -13.97 -23.22
CA GLN A 222 -3.99 -15.05 -22.41
C GLN A 222 -4.24 -14.58 -20.98
N GLU A 223 -3.27 -13.85 -20.41
CA GLU A 223 -3.42 -13.27 -19.07
C GLU A 223 -4.56 -12.24 -19.03
N ARG A 224 -4.65 -11.37 -20.04
CA ARG A 224 -5.77 -10.43 -20.17
C ARG A 224 -7.12 -11.15 -20.17
N ALA A 225 -7.26 -12.19 -20.98
CA ALA A 225 -8.50 -12.96 -21.05
C ALA A 225 -8.84 -13.64 -19.69
N ARG A 226 -7.82 -14.15 -19.00
CA ARG A 226 -7.96 -14.76 -17.67
C ARG A 226 -8.44 -13.75 -16.63
N LEU A 227 -7.80 -12.58 -16.57
CA LEU A 227 -8.14 -11.53 -15.60
C LEU A 227 -9.52 -10.94 -15.85
N LEU A 228 -9.92 -10.73 -17.12
CA LEU A 228 -11.26 -10.25 -17.47
C LEU A 228 -12.36 -11.27 -17.13
N ALA A 229 -12.05 -12.56 -17.05
CA ALA A 229 -12.98 -13.59 -16.61
C ALA A 229 -13.11 -13.68 -15.08
N ASP A 230 -12.26 -13.02 -14.32
CA ASP A 230 -12.26 -13.01 -12.86
C ASP A 230 -13.00 -11.77 -12.34
N PRO A 231 -14.14 -11.92 -11.63
CA PRO A 231 -14.92 -10.79 -11.10
C PRO A 231 -14.15 -9.91 -10.11
N GLY A 232 -13.04 -10.39 -9.57
CA GLY A 232 -12.15 -9.63 -8.68
C GLY A 232 -11.36 -8.54 -9.41
N PHE A 233 -11.32 -8.56 -10.75
CA PHE A 233 -10.59 -7.58 -11.55
C PHE A 233 -11.54 -6.74 -12.42
N PRO A 234 -11.77 -5.46 -12.09
CA PRO A 234 -12.56 -4.56 -12.95
C PRO A 234 -11.92 -4.39 -14.34
N ASP A 235 -12.71 -4.37 -15.39
CA ASP A 235 -12.25 -4.31 -16.80
C ASP A 235 -11.25 -3.16 -17.05
N GLY A 236 -11.54 -1.97 -16.51
CA GLY A 236 -10.65 -0.81 -16.65
C GLY A 236 -9.30 -0.96 -15.96
N PHE A 237 -9.22 -1.79 -14.91
CA PHE A 237 -7.99 -2.05 -14.16
C PHE A 237 -7.06 -3.03 -14.88
N VAL A 238 -7.60 -4.03 -15.58
CA VAL A 238 -6.82 -5.09 -16.24
C VAL A 238 -5.88 -4.51 -17.30
N GLY A 239 -6.36 -3.57 -18.12
CA GLY A 239 -5.52 -2.90 -19.12
C GLY A 239 -4.34 -2.16 -18.50
N GLU A 240 -4.61 -1.34 -17.49
CA GLU A 240 -3.58 -0.55 -16.79
C GLU A 240 -2.57 -1.44 -16.06
N LEU A 241 -3.02 -2.55 -15.47
CA LEU A 241 -2.16 -3.53 -14.79
C LEU A 241 -1.16 -4.15 -15.78
N LEU A 242 -1.64 -4.67 -16.92
CA LEU A 242 -0.79 -5.32 -17.91
C LEU A 242 0.17 -4.34 -18.59
N ASP A 243 -0.28 -3.11 -18.89
CA ASP A 243 0.57 -2.04 -19.41
C ASP A 243 1.67 -1.67 -18.40
N GLY A 244 1.33 -1.61 -17.11
CA GLY A 244 2.27 -1.40 -16.02
C GLY A 244 3.31 -2.52 -15.95
N CYS A 245 2.88 -3.77 -15.97
CA CYS A 245 3.78 -4.94 -15.98
C CYS A 245 4.70 -4.94 -17.21
N THR A 246 4.18 -4.59 -18.39
CA THR A 246 4.98 -4.51 -19.62
C THR A 246 6.09 -3.45 -19.50
N LYS A 247 5.76 -2.26 -18.98
CA LYS A 247 6.75 -1.19 -18.75
C LYS A 247 7.79 -1.58 -17.71
N MET A 248 7.35 -2.20 -16.60
CA MET A 248 8.27 -2.67 -15.56
C MET A 248 9.18 -3.79 -16.06
N ALA A 249 8.68 -4.71 -16.87
CA ALA A 249 9.49 -5.80 -17.45
C ALA A 249 10.54 -5.31 -18.45
N ALA A 250 10.31 -4.16 -19.09
CA ALA A 250 11.28 -3.50 -19.98
C ALA A 250 12.28 -2.61 -19.24
N ALA A 251 12.05 -2.31 -17.96
CA ALA A 251 12.94 -1.49 -17.14
C ALA A 251 14.06 -2.35 -16.50
N PRO A 252 15.19 -1.74 -16.07
CA PRO A 252 16.15 -2.43 -15.23
C PRO A 252 15.50 -3.00 -13.95
N PRO A 253 16.05 -4.10 -13.39
CA PRO A 253 15.59 -4.61 -12.12
C PRO A 253 15.60 -3.51 -11.05
N PRO A 254 14.57 -3.48 -10.14
CA PRO A 254 14.52 -2.48 -9.09
C PRO A 254 15.62 -2.71 -8.06
N GLU A 255 16.06 -1.62 -7.42
CA GLU A 255 17.02 -1.68 -6.33
C GLU A 255 16.32 -1.83 -4.97
N VAL A 256 16.95 -2.58 -4.06
CA VAL A 256 16.54 -2.65 -2.66
C VAL A 256 17.07 -1.42 -1.92
N THR A 257 16.21 -0.75 -1.16
CA THR A 257 16.59 0.40 -0.33
C THR A 257 16.81 -0.01 1.13
N SER A 258 17.66 0.73 1.86
CA SER A 258 17.84 0.58 3.32
C SER A 258 16.81 1.38 4.14
N THR A 259 15.83 1.97 3.50
CA THR A 259 14.92 2.94 4.14
C THR A 259 14.15 2.36 5.33
N VAL A 260 13.67 1.11 5.22
CA VAL A 260 12.96 0.45 6.33
C VAL A 260 13.87 0.29 7.53
N PRO A 261 15.03 -0.40 7.45
CA PRO A 261 15.92 -0.53 8.61
C PRO A 261 16.50 0.80 9.11
N ASP A 262 16.77 1.77 8.23
CA ASP A 262 17.31 3.08 8.64
C ASP A 262 16.32 3.88 9.48
N ILE A 263 15.02 3.74 9.23
CA ILE A 263 13.97 4.47 9.96
C ILE A 263 13.50 3.69 11.18
N THR A 264 13.30 2.39 11.05
CA THR A 264 12.66 1.56 12.10
C THR A 264 13.65 0.89 13.04
N GLY A 265 14.93 0.80 12.65
CA GLY A 265 15.94 0.01 13.36
C GLY A 265 15.76 -1.51 13.21
N THR A 266 14.80 -1.96 12.41
CA THR A 266 14.48 -3.39 12.20
C THR A 266 14.62 -3.72 10.72
N PRO A 267 15.26 -4.85 10.35
CA PRO A 267 15.33 -5.29 8.96
C PRO A 267 13.94 -5.41 8.33
N ALA A 268 13.84 -5.10 7.04
CA ALA A 268 12.61 -5.32 6.30
C ALA A 268 12.26 -6.82 6.26
N THR A 269 10.97 -7.13 6.31
CA THR A 269 10.44 -8.49 6.39
C THR A 269 10.54 -9.20 5.04
N PRO A 270 11.16 -10.39 4.94
CA PRO A 270 11.22 -11.14 3.69
C PRO A 270 9.86 -11.79 3.33
N LEU A 271 9.66 -12.05 2.02
CA LEU A 271 8.41 -12.65 1.53
C LEU A 271 8.14 -14.03 2.16
N SER A 272 9.18 -14.79 2.48
CA SER A 272 9.03 -16.10 3.13
C SER A 272 8.34 -16.02 4.49
N VAL A 273 8.60 -14.97 5.27
CA VAL A 273 7.93 -14.73 6.56
C VAL A 273 6.48 -14.34 6.33
N TRP A 274 6.22 -13.38 5.45
CA TRP A 274 4.87 -12.96 5.09
C TRP A 274 4.03 -14.15 4.57
N ALA A 275 4.61 -14.98 3.70
CA ALA A 275 3.93 -16.16 3.16
C ALA A 275 3.58 -17.20 4.24
N ALA A 276 4.43 -17.37 5.26
CA ALA A 276 4.12 -18.22 6.39
C ALA A 276 2.97 -17.67 7.26
N GLU A 277 2.93 -16.35 7.49
CA GLU A 277 1.83 -15.68 8.19
C GLU A 277 0.50 -15.82 7.44
N HIS A 278 0.56 -15.85 6.11
CA HIS A 278 -0.59 -15.95 5.20
C HIS A 278 -0.83 -17.36 4.65
N ALA A 279 -0.21 -18.41 5.21
CA ALA A 279 -0.33 -19.78 4.71
C ALA A 279 -1.79 -20.24 4.57
N ALA A 280 -2.67 -19.88 5.51
CA ALA A 280 -4.09 -20.21 5.48
C ALA A 280 -4.84 -19.58 4.29
N ASP A 281 -4.41 -18.42 3.81
CA ASP A 281 -5.02 -17.75 2.64
C ASP A 281 -4.75 -18.52 1.34
N PHE A 282 -3.69 -19.33 1.32
CA PHE A 282 -3.31 -20.21 0.22
C PHE A 282 -3.74 -21.67 0.43
N GLY A 283 -4.48 -21.97 1.49
CA GLY A 283 -4.96 -23.33 1.80
C GLY A 283 -3.93 -24.20 2.52
N GLY A 284 -2.90 -23.60 3.09
CA GLY A 284 -1.98 -24.26 4.05
C GLY A 284 -2.51 -24.24 5.47
N ASP A 285 -1.93 -25.03 6.34
CA ASP A 285 -2.23 -25.01 7.77
C ASP A 285 -1.62 -23.77 8.44
N ARG A 286 -2.34 -23.17 9.38
CA ARG A 286 -1.74 -22.15 10.27
C ARG A 286 -0.71 -22.83 11.16
N ARG A 287 0.54 -22.43 11.05
CA ARG A 287 1.62 -22.88 11.95
C ARG A 287 1.67 -21.98 13.19
#